data_1f5fdc16ad2faa4f37a3a3003ba1ad33
#
_entry.id   1f5fdc16ad2faa4f37a3a3003ba1ad33
#
_cell.length_a   1.000
_cell.length_b   1.000
_cell.length_c   1.000
_cell.angle_alpha   90.00
_cell.angle_beta   90.00
_cell.angle_gamma   90.00
#
_symmetry.space_group_name_H-M   'P 1'
#
loop_
_entity.id
_entity.type
_entity.pdbx_description
1 polymer ?
#
loop_
_entity_poly.entity_id
_entity_poly.type
_entity_poly.pdbx_seq_one_letter_code
_entity_poly.pdbx_strand_id
1 'polypeptide(L)'
;MKVIATAIKDVVIIEPQVFGDDRGYFFESYSQQQFDQAVRPVRFVQDNESKSRRGVLRGLHFQKGAAAQSKLVRVVQGRVLDLSLVHISEPTRLR
;
A
#
# COMPACT_ATOMS: atom_id res chain seq x y z
N MET A 1 -9.74 10.18 6.97
CA MET A 1 -8.67 9.54 6.17
C MET A 1 -7.87 10.62 5.47
N LYS A 2 -6.58 10.56 5.55
CA LYS A 2 -5.67 11.51 4.92
C LYS A 2 -4.88 10.81 3.83
N VAL A 3 -4.78 11.44 2.66
CA VAL A 3 -4.03 10.91 1.52
C VAL A 3 -2.83 11.81 1.26
N ILE A 4 -1.65 11.21 1.23
CA ILE A 4 -0.39 11.93 1.10
C ILE A 4 0.27 11.50 -0.22
N ALA A 5 0.56 12.49 -1.08
CA ALA A 5 1.30 12.23 -2.31
C ALA A 5 2.74 11.83 -2.01
N THR A 6 3.31 11.02 -2.89
CA THR A 6 4.72 10.63 -2.81
C THR A 6 5.48 11.10 -4.05
N ALA A 7 6.80 10.86 -4.06
CA ALA A 7 7.63 11.18 -5.21
C ALA A 7 7.26 10.37 -6.46
N ILE A 8 6.59 9.24 -6.30
CA ILE A 8 6.07 8.44 -7.42
C ILE A 8 4.61 8.83 -7.62
N LYS A 9 4.28 9.27 -8.83
CA LYS A 9 2.97 9.83 -9.17
C LYS A 9 1.80 8.94 -8.76
N ASP A 10 1.88 7.67 -8.98
CA ASP A 10 0.77 6.74 -8.77
C ASP A 10 0.82 6.01 -7.43
N VAL A 11 1.71 6.44 -6.54
CA VAL A 11 1.84 5.88 -5.19
C VAL A 11 1.45 6.93 -4.16
N VAL A 12 0.51 6.60 -3.31
CA VAL A 12 0.07 7.48 -2.22
C VAL A 12 0.15 6.75 -0.89
N ILE A 13 0.29 7.53 0.17
CA ILE A 13 0.23 7.03 1.55
C ILE A 13 -1.13 7.39 2.10
N ILE A 14 -1.80 6.42 2.69
CA ILE A 14 -3.10 6.60 3.33
C ILE A 14 -2.91 6.53 4.83
N GLU A 15 -3.30 7.60 5.52
CA GLU A 15 -3.32 7.63 6.97
C GLU A 15 -4.77 7.55 7.44
N PRO A 16 -5.19 6.45 8.06
CA PRO A 16 -6.52 6.38 8.64
C PRO A 16 -6.59 7.22 9.91
N GLN A 17 -7.79 7.62 10.28
CA GLN A 17 -8.02 8.23 11.57
C GLN A 17 -8.12 7.14 12.63
N VAL A 18 -7.27 7.22 13.64
CA VAL A 18 -7.22 6.25 14.73
C VAL A 18 -7.86 6.83 15.96
N PHE A 19 -8.80 6.10 16.55
CA PHE A 19 -9.48 6.46 17.78
C PHE A 19 -8.93 5.58 18.90
N GLY A 20 -8.37 6.21 19.94
CA GLY A 20 -7.76 5.49 21.05
C GLY A 20 -8.37 5.87 22.38
N ASP A 21 -8.39 4.91 23.31
CA ASP A 21 -8.75 5.11 24.71
C ASP A 21 -8.00 4.10 25.59
N ASP A 22 -8.36 4.01 26.86
CA ASP A 22 -7.68 3.12 27.81
C ASP A 22 -7.80 1.63 27.47
N ARG A 23 -8.76 1.26 26.64
CA ARG A 23 -8.94 -0.13 26.20
C ARG A 23 -8.10 -0.51 25.00
N GLY A 24 -7.55 0.48 24.28
CA GLY A 24 -6.79 0.26 23.07
C GLY A 24 -7.15 1.25 21.98
N TYR A 25 -7.25 0.79 20.74
CA TYR A 25 -7.55 1.69 19.63
C TYR A 25 -8.50 1.02 18.64
N PHE A 26 -9.11 1.87 17.82
CA PHE A 26 -9.97 1.46 16.73
C PHE A 26 -9.70 2.36 15.53
N PHE A 27 -9.64 1.79 14.37
CA PHE A 27 -9.65 2.55 13.13
C PHE A 27 -10.26 1.72 12.00
N GLU A 28 -10.79 2.43 11.02
CA GLU A 28 -11.28 1.79 9.81
C GLU A 28 -10.09 1.60 8.87
N SER A 29 -9.71 0.35 8.65
CA SER A 29 -8.53 0.03 7.85
C SER A 29 -8.80 0.15 6.34
N TYR A 30 -10.05 0.00 5.92
CA TYR A 30 -10.45 0.15 4.53
C TYR A 30 -11.93 0.44 4.41
N SER A 31 -12.27 1.36 3.52
CA SER A 31 -13.64 1.63 3.07
C SER A 31 -13.59 1.90 1.58
N GLN A 32 -14.31 1.11 0.81
CA GLN A 32 -14.36 1.31 -0.65
C GLN A 32 -14.89 2.71 -0.99
N GLN A 33 -15.92 3.16 -0.29
CA GLN A 33 -16.50 4.48 -0.53
C GLN A 33 -15.49 5.61 -0.32
N GLN A 34 -14.78 5.59 0.80
CA GLN A 34 -13.78 6.62 1.08
C GLN A 34 -12.57 6.51 0.15
N PHE A 35 -12.14 5.31 -0.15
CA PHE A 35 -11.02 5.10 -1.07
C PHE A 35 -11.35 5.61 -2.46
N ASP A 36 -12.52 5.28 -2.98
CA ASP A 36 -12.94 5.72 -4.31
C ASP A 36 -13.01 7.24 -4.42
N GLN A 37 -13.46 7.91 -3.36
CA GLN A 37 -13.56 9.36 -3.32
C GLN A 37 -12.22 10.06 -3.16
N ALA A 38 -11.36 9.54 -2.30
CA ALA A 38 -10.12 10.22 -1.91
C ALA A 38 -8.91 9.84 -2.76
N VAL A 39 -8.89 8.65 -3.33
CA VAL A 39 -7.79 8.15 -4.14
C VAL A 39 -8.23 7.99 -5.58
N ARG A 40 -8.99 6.97 -5.87
CA ARG A 40 -9.61 6.71 -7.17
C ARG A 40 -10.55 5.52 -7.07
N PRO A 41 -11.50 5.36 -7.99
CA PRO A 41 -12.37 4.19 -8.01
C PRO A 41 -11.58 2.93 -8.31
N VAL A 42 -11.51 2.02 -7.34
CA VAL A 42 -10.87 0.71 -7.49
C VAL A 42 -11.71 -0.31 -6.75
N ARG A 43 -11.97 -1.43 -7.40
CA ARG A 43 -12.61 -2.57 -6.77
C ARG A 43 -11.55 -3.60 -6.43
N PHE A 44 -11.23 -3.73 -5.16
CA PHE A 44 -10.32 -4.78 -4.70
C PHE A 44 -11.06 -6.10 -4.63
N VAL A 45 -10.53 -7.10 -5.28
CA VAL A 45 -11.20 -8.40 -5.43
C VAL A 45 -10.43 -9.54 -4.80
N GLN A 46 -9.26 -9.25 -4.22
CA GLN A 46 -8.41 -10.26 -3.61
C GLN A 46 -7.67 -9.65 -2.44
N ASP A 47 -7.59 -10.41 -1.36
CA ASP A 47 -6.90 -10.01 -0.15
C ASP A 47 -5.92 -11.11 0.25
N ASN A 48 -4.66 -10.75 0.49
CA ASN A 48 -3.62 -11.69 0.84
C ASN A 48 -2.83 -11.17 2.03
N GLU A 49 -2.36 -12.09 2.85
CA GLU A 49 -1.45 -11.75 3.94
C GLU A 49 -0.22 -12.66 3.86
N SER A 50 0.94 -12.10 4.09
CA SER A 50 2.18 -12.87 4.12
C SER A 50 2.99 -12.52 5.34
N LYS A 51 3.80 -13.46 5.78
CA LYS A 51 4.74 -13.28 6.89
C LYS A 51 6.13 -13.66 6.42
N SER A 52 7.11 -12.84 6.74
CA SER A 52 8.51 -13.11 6.39
C SER A 52 9.39 -12.83 7.59
N ARG A 53 10.50 -13.58 7.69
CA ARG A 53 11.53 -13.31 8.67
C ARG A 53 12.42 -12.18 8.19
N ARG A 54 13.19 -11.60 9.10
CA ARG A 54 14.19 -10.61 8.76
C ARG A 54 15.14 -11.14 7.70
N GLY A 55 15.46 -10.32 6.72
CA GLY A 55 16.39 -10.64 5.65
C GLY A 55 15.78 -11.35 4.45
N VAL A 56 14.49 -11.64 4.48
CA VAL A 56 13.80 -12.25 3.33
C VAL A 56 13.54 -11.20 2.27
N LEU A 57 13.91 -11.52 1.04
CA LEU A 57 13.62 -10.71 -0.15
C LEU A 57 12.52 -11.40 -0.96
N ARG A 58 11.46 -10.67 -1.27
CA ARG A 58 10.40 -11.11 -2.16
C ARG A 58 10.35 -10.19 -3.37
N GLY A 59 10.34 -10.75 -4.55
CA GLY A 59 10.32 -9.99 -5.78
C GLY A 59 11.51 -10.40 -6.63
N LEU A 60 11.78 -9.71 -7.70
CA LEU A 60 11.04 -8.55 -8.20
C LEU A 60 9.88 -9.02 -9.05
N HIS A 61 8.73 -8.37 -8.89
CA HIS A 61 7.53 -8.71 -9.65
C HIS A 61 6.94 -7.46 -10.27
N PHE A 62 6.37 -7.59 -11.47
CA PHE A 62 5.53 -6.54 -12.00
C PHE A 62 4.52 -7.13 -12.97
N GLN A 63 3.45 -6.39 -13.16
CA GLN A 63 2.42 -6.66 -14.15
C GLN A 63 2.18 -5.38 -14.93
N LYS A 64 1.87 -5.51 -16.21
CA LYS A 64 1.57 -4.36 -17.04
C LYS A 64 0.42 -4.66 -17.99
N GLY A 65 -0.12 -3.62 -18.60
CA GLY A 65 -1.26 -3.74 -19.51
C GLY A 65 -2.50 -4.18 -18.76
N ALA A 66 -3.28 -5.07 -19.36
CA ALA A 66 -4.52 -5.54 -18.78
C ALA A 66 -4.34 -6.37 -17.50
N ALA A 67 -3.13 -6.90 -17.27
CA ALA A 67 -2.83 -7.69 -16.08
C ALA A 67 -2.38 -6.83 -14.89
N ALA A 68 -2.15 -5.53 -15.10
CA ALA A 68 -1.72 -4.63 -14.03
C ALA A 68 -2.81 -4.53 -12.95
N GLN A 69 -2.39 -4.52 -11.69
CA GLN A 69 -3.28 -4.47 -10.54
C GLN A 69 -2.94 -3.28 -9.65
N SER A 70 -3.98 -2.67 -9.09
CA SER A 70 -3.80 -1.76 -7.96
C SER A 70 -3.63 -2.58 -6.69
N LYS A 71 -2.77 -2.11 -5.80
CA LYS A 71 -2.50 -2.76 -4.53
C LYS A 71 -2.62 -1.78 -3.39
N LEU A 72 -3.30 -2.21 -2.34
CA LEU A 72 -3.34 -1.52 -1.06
C LEU A 72 -2.57 -2.37 -0.06
N VAL A 73 -1.47 -1.84 0.45
CA VAL A 73 -0.54 -2.59 1.30
C VAL A 73 -0.52 -1.99 2.70
N ARG A 74 -0.59 -2.85 3.69
CA ARG A 74 -0.48 -2.47 5.10
C ARG A 74 0.42 -3.45 5.82
N VAL A 75 1.33 -2.92 6.65
CA VAL A 75 2.16 -3.75 7.51
C VAL A 75 1.48 -3.85 8.87
N VAL A 76 1.04 -5.05 9.22
CA VAL A 76 0.33 -5.30 10.47
C VAL A 76 1.29 -5.34 11.65
N GLN A 77 2.48 -5.88 11.44
CA GLN A 77 3.50 -5.98 12.48
C GLN A 77 4.89 -5.92 11.86
N GLY A 78 5.77 -5.10 12.42
CA GLY A 78 7.16 -5.01 11.99
C GLY A 78 7.37 -3.91 10.95
N ARG A 79 8.41 -4.09 10.14
CA ARG A 79 8.82 -3.13 9.11
C ARG A 79 9.16 -3.86 7.83
N VAL A 80 8.87 -3.23 6.71
CA VAL A 80 9.28 -3.71 5.39
C VAL A 80 9.84 -2.55 4.58
N LEU A 81 10.77 -2.87 3.69
CA LEU A 81 11.24 -1.93 2.67
C LEU A 81 10.57 -2.30 1.36
N ASP A 82 9.77 -1.39 0.84
CA ASP A 82 9.08 -1.59 -0.43
C ASP A 82 9.83 -0.87 -1.54
N LEU A 83 10.27 -1.64 -2.53
CA LEU A 83 11.10 -1.16 -3.62
C LEU A 83 10.27 -1.09 -4.88
N SER A 84 10.26 0.07 -5.52
CA SER A 84 9.47 0.29 -6.73
C SER A 84 10.37 0.52 -7.93
N LEU A 85 10.00 -0.08 -9.07
CA LEU A 85 10.61 0.17 -10.36
C LEU A 85 9.76 1.17 -11.12
N VAL A 86 10.20 2.42 -11.16
CA VAL A 86 9.43 3.50 -11.78
C VAL A 86 9.55 3.44 -13.31
N HIS A 87 10.77 3.28 -13.80
CA HIS A 87 11.06 3.15 -15.22
C HIS A 87 12.08 2.06 -15.43
N ILE A 88 11.93 1.30 -16.50
CA ILE A 88 12.87 0.23 -16.82
C ILE A 88 14.25 0.78 -17.14
N SER A 89 14.30 1.97 -17.74
CA SER A 89 15.54 2.63 -18.14
C SER A 89 16.17 3.51 -17.07
N GLU A 90 15.55 3.63 -15.91
CA GLU A 90 16.02 4.47 -14.81
C GLU A 90 16.45 3.65 -13.61
N PRO A 91 17.32 4.20 -12.75
CA PRO A 91 17.70 3.51 -11.53
C PRO A 91 16.48 3.21 -10.64
N THR A 92 16.56 2.09 -9.93
CA THR A 92 15.58 1.72 -8.94
C THR A 92 15.62 2.69 -7.76
N ARG A 93 14.47 3.04 -7.22
CA ARG A 93 14.34 3.94 -6.07
C ARG A 93 13.78 3.18 -4.88
N LEU A 94 14.37 3.44 -3.70
CA LEU A 94 13.87 2.92 -2.43
C LEU A 94 12.73 3.78 -1.90
N ARG A 95 11.73 3.12 -1.30
CA ARG A 95 10.58 3.78 -0.71
C ARG A 95 10.37 3.34 0.72
#